data_cc83446a8ecd3632fa8b6f02fee1e25b
#
_entry.id   cc83446a8ecd3632fa8b6f02fee1e25b
#
_cell.length_a   1.000
_cell.length_b   1.000
_cell.length_c   1.000
_cell.angle_alpha   90.00
_cell.angle_beta   90.00
_cell.angle_gamma   90.00
#
_symmetry.space_group_name_H-M   'P 1'
#
loop_
_entity.id
_entity.type
_entity.pdbx_description
1 polymer ?
#
loop_
_entity_poly.entity_id
_entity_poly.type
_entity_poly.pdbx_seq_one_letter_code
_entity_poly.pdbx_strand_id
1 'polypeptide(L)'
;MPVAKNSRGKKSLRVRAFAKINLSLQVLGKRPDDYHELRTIFQTISLHDTLEMSITPGSGGFEIGMTCNDHLLLGLGNLVVRAIEAIGPEIGFHGSVGVHLEKKIPVARGLGGGSSDAAAALIGMLRLTGSELPLPRLMEIAAGLGADVPFFLFGGRALAVNRGDEIYPLDDGPKRTIVVVSPRDIGVSTKDAYQWLSAELTRLSKPNRIWGFCALCWSRQETVSNDFEGPVFSRHPRLREIRDGLLKRGAANAALAGSGSAVFGVFRNPAQARRAARAFPEDSVFVVETLSREKYGRAMGWSVAG
;
A
#
# COMPACT_ATOMS: atom_id res chain seq x y z
N MET A 1 15.39 12.65 0.31
CA MET A 1 16.02 13.73 -0.50
C MET A 1 15.89 15.05 0.25
N PRO A 2 16.85 15.98 0.17
CA PRO A 2 16.74 17.28 0.83
C PRO A 2 15.61 18.14 0.23
N VAL A 3 15.09 19.05 1.04
CA VAL A 3 14.14 20.08 0.60
C VAL A 3 14.94 21.17 -0.13
N ALA A 4 14.60 21.44 -1.39
CA ALA A 4 15.20 22.52 -2.17
C ALA A 4 14.46 23.85 -1.93
N LYS A 5 15.20 24.97 -1.81
CA LYS A 5 14.64 26.34 -1.73
C LYS A 5 15.06 27.13 -2.95
N ASN A 6 14.14 27.91 -3.51
CA ASN A 6 14.48 28.91 -4.52
C ASN A 6 14.34 30.36 -3.97
N SER A 7 14.78 31.33 -4.77
CA SER A 7 14.83 32.77 -4.42
C SER A 7 13.46 33.40 -4.08
N ARG A 8 12.33 32.73 -4.33
CA ARG A 8 10.96 33.21 -4.04
C ARG A 8 10.32 32.55 -2.80
N GLY A 9 11.11 31.90 -1.94
CA GLY A 9 10.59 31.20 -0.75
C GLY A 9 9.87 29.88 -1.05
N LYS A 10 9.73 29.48 -2.31
CA LYS A 10 9.16 28.18 -2.70
C LYS A 10 10.07 27.05 -2.25
N LYS A 11 9.52 26.13 -1.47
CA LYS A 11 10.21 24.88 -1.08
C LYS A 11 9.65 23.74 -1.93
N SER A 12 10.48 22.78 -2.30
CA SER A 12 10.05 21.60 -3.03
C SER A 12 10.81 20.35 -2.58
N LEU A 13 10.17 19.21 -2.75
CA LEU A 13 10.77 17.89 -2.52
C LEU A 13 10.13 16.83 -3.42
N ARG A 14 10.81 15.70 -3.56
CA ARG A 14 10.30 14.50 -4.20
C ARG A 14 10.18 13.39 -3.16
N VAL A 15 9.00 12.74 -3.10
CA VAL A 15 8.70 11.61 -2.22
C VAL A 15 8.30 10.41 -3.05
N ARG A 16 8.77 9.21 -2.67
CA ARG A 16 8.35 7.97 -3.29
C ARG A 16 7.22 7.35 -2.47
N ALA A 17 6.15 6.92 -3.13
CA ALA A 17 5.03 6.22 -2.51
C ALA A 17 5.09 4.74 -2.90
N PHE A 18 5.54 3.88 -2.01
CA PHE A 18 5.81 2.47 -2.29
C PHE A 18 4.56 1.60 -2.20
N ALA A 19 4.45 0.59 -3.05
CA ALA A 19 3.40 -0.42 -2.97
C ALA A 19 3.59 -1.37 -1.79
N LYS A 20 2.51 -2.10 -1.45
CA LYS A 20 2.52 -3.23 -0.50
C LYS A 20 2.00 -4.50 -1.13
N ILE A 21 2.35 -5.61 -0.51
CA ILE A 21 1.69 -6.91 -0.66
C ILE A 21 1.23 -7.41 0.70
N ASN A 22 0.29 -8.36 0.70
CA ASN A 22 -0.14 -9.06 1.91
C ASN A 22 0.54 -10.43 1.93
N LEU A 23 1.47 -10.66 2.86
CA LEU A 23 2.07 -11.97 3.09
C LEU A 23 1.06 -12.92 3.75
N SER A 24 0.11 -12.37 4.49
CA SER A 24 -1.08 -13.05 4.97
C SER A 24 -2.24 -12.09 4.95
N LEU A 25 -3.43 -12.59 4.66
CA LEU A 25 -4.67 -11.84 4.83
C LEU A 25 -5.78 -12.80 5.25
N GLN A 26 -6.30 -12.59 6.45
CA GLN A 26 -7.41 -13.33 7.02
C GLN A 26 -8.54 -12.37 7.36
N VAL A 27 -9.75 -12.71 6.95
CA VAL A 27 -10.97 -12.00 7.32
C VAL A 27 -11.69 -12.80 8.40
N LEU A 28 -11.86 -12.20 9.58
CA LEU A 28 -12.32 -12.88 10.79
C LEU A 28 -13.83 -12.80 10.97
N GLY A 29 -14.46 -11.80 10.39
CA GLY A 29 -15.90 -11.59 10.49
C GLY A 29 -16.32 -10.18 10.09
N LYS A 30 -17.62 -9.95 10.01
CA LYS A 30 -18.20 -8.62 9.80
C LYS A 30 -18.35 -7.92 11.14
N ARG A 31 -18.00 -6.64 11.18
CA ARG A 31 -18.09 -5.76 12.34
C ARG A 31 -19.44 -5.03 12.38
N PRO A 32 -19.85 -4.48 13.54
CA PRO A 32 -21.09 -3.66 13.66
C PRO A 32 -21.06 -2.37 12.83
N ASP A 33 -19.87 -1.87 12.49
CA ASP A 33 -19.66 -0.65 11.69
C ASP A 33 -19.62 -0.92 10.16
N ASP A 34 -20.13 -2.09 9.73
CA ASP A 34 -20.15 -2.59 8.36
C ASP A 34 -18.79 -2.88 7.73
N TYR A 35 -17.67 -2.64 8.42
CA TYR A 35 -16.35 -3.11 8.04
C TYR A 35 -16.16 -4.58 8.40
N HIS A 36 -15.00 -5.13 8.03
CA HIS A 36 -14.60 -6.48 8.41
C HIS A 36 -13.43 -6.45 9.37
N GLU A 37 -13.50 -7.31 10.38
CA GLU A 37 -12.37 -7.60 11.24
C GLU A 37 -11.36 -8.45 10.46
N LEU A 38 -10.12 -8.00 10.38
CA LEU A 38 -9.09 -8.70 9.64
C LEU A 38 -7.75 -8.75 10.38
N ARG A 39 -6.93 -9.69 9.97
CA ARG A 39 -5.52 -9.78 10.30
C ARG A 39 -4.72 -9.91 9.03
N THR A 40 -3.69 -9.11 8.88
CA THR A 40 -2.83 -9.18 7.72
C THR A 40 -1.38 -8.88 8.08
N ILE A 41 -0.45 -9.48 7.34
CA ILE A 41 0.94 -9.07 7.38
C ILE A 41 1.23 -8.32 6.09
N PHE A 42 1.45 -7.03 6.22
CA PHE A 42 1.90 -6.18 5.13
C PHE A 42 3.41 -6.27 4.94
N GLN A 43 3.83 -6.14 3.69
CA GLN A 43 5.22 -5.98 3.30
C GLN A 43 5.33 -4.92 2.20
N THR A 44 6.13 -3.88 2.41
CA THR A 44 6.45 -2.92 1.34
C THR A 44 7.35 -3.54 0.29
N ILE A 45 7.11 -3.17 -0.96
CA ILE A 45 7.92 -3.58 -2.13
C ILE A 45 8.43 -2.35 -2.89
N SER A 46 9.48 -2.51 -3.69
CA SER A 46 10.16 -1.39 -4.35
C SER A 46 9.42 -0.77 -5.54
N LEU A 47 8.27 -1.31 -5.96
CA LEU A 47 7.35 -0.64 -6.88
C LEU A 47 6.81 0.62 -6.20
N HIS A 48 6.86 1.77 -6.87
CA HIS A 48 6.47 3.03 -6.26
C HIS A 48 5.96 4.06 -7.27
N ASP A 49 5.06 4.89 -6.82
CA ASP A 49 4.69 6.15 -7.42
C ASP A 49 5.64 7.26 -6.95
N THR A 50 5.58 8.41 -7.57
CA THR A 50 6.41 9.56 -7.17
C THR A 50 5.55 10.80 -7.04
N LEU A 51 5.64 11.47 -5.89
CA LEU A 51 5.05 12.79 -5.67
C LEU A 51 6.16 13.85 -5.73
N GLU A 52 6.02 14.79 -6.66
CA GLU A 52 6.79 16.04 -6.65
C GLU A 52 5.93 17.11 -6.00
N MET A 53 6.31 17.51 -4.80
CA MET A 53 5.53 18.43 -3.99
C MET A 53 6.25 19.77 -3.84
N SER A 54 5.49 20.86 -3.83
CA SER A 54 6.01 22.18 -3.57
C SER A 54 5.02 22.99 -2.75
N ILE A 55 5.54 23.87 -1.89
CA ILE A 55 4.74 24.85 -1.14
C ILE A 55 5.23 26.26 -1.37
N THR A 56 4.29 27.20 -1.37
CA THR A 56 4.56 28.62 -1.29
C THR A 56 3.74 29.16 -0.12
N PRO A 57 4.38 29.45 1.05
CA PRO A 57 3.69 30.04 2.18
C PRO A 57 3.07 31.38 1.82
N GLY A 58 1.89 31.68 2.37
CA GLY A 58 1.15 32.91 2.14
C GLY A 58 0.28 33.26 3.32
N SER A 59 -0.30 34.48 3.32
CA SER A 59 -1.26 34.93 4.33
C SER A 59 -2.72 34.73 3.90
N GLY A 60 -2.95 34.22 2.69
CA GLY A 60 -4.26 33.97 2.10
C GLY A 60 -4.81 32.60 2.47
N GLY A 61 -5.82 32.15 1.71
CA GLY A 61 -6.42 30.83 1.85
C GLY A 61 -5.44 29.69 1.59
N PHE A 62 -5.96 28.47 1.70
CA PHE A 62 -5.23 27.25 1.45
C PHE A 62 -5.65 26.69 0.08
N GLU A 63 -4.72 26.65 -0.87
CA GLU A 63 -4.97 26.22 -2.24
C GLU A 63 -4.13 25.01 -2.60
N ILE A 64 -4.73 24.03 -3.29
CA ILE A 64 -4.05 22.82 -3.75
C ILE A 64 -4.19 22.70 -5.26
N GLY A 65 -3.05 22.71 -5.96
CA GLY A 65 -2.95 22.38 -7.37
C GLY A 65 -2.37 20.98 -7.57
N MET A 66 -3.10 20.11 -8.27
CA MET A 66 -2.65 18.73 -8.55
C MET A 66 -2.61 18.45 -10.05
N THR A 67 -1.53 17.80 -10.48
CA THR A 67 -1.40 17.19 -11.81
C THR A 67 -1.03 15.71 -11.66
N CYS A 68 -1.40 14.90 -12.66
CA CYS A 68 -1.10 13.46 -12.66
C CYS A 68 -0.90 12.98 -14.11
N ASN A 69 -0.02 12.00 -14.31
CA ASN A 69 0.13 11.33 -15.62
C ASN A 69 -1.08 10.42 -15.96
N ASP A 70 -1.95 10.11 -15.00
CA ASP A 70 -3.26 9.48 -15.22
C ASP A 70 -4.37 10.51 -14.92
N HIS A 71 -4.96 11.07 -15.97
CA HIS A 71 -5.99 12.10 -15.84
C HIS A 71 -7.27 11.66 -15.14
N LEU A 72 -7.56 10.33 -15.12
CA LEU A 72 -8.72 9.78 -14.42
C LEU A 72 -8.61 9.90 -12.90
N LEU A 73 -7.41 10.17 -12.39
CA LEU A 73 -7.15 10.33 -10.95
C LEU A 73 -7.19 11.80 -10.51
N LEU A 74 -7.44 12.74 -11.41
CA LEU A 74 -7.58 14.14 -11.06
C LEU A 74 -8.97 14.40 -10.46
N GLY A 75 -9.01 15.07 -9.31
CA GLY A 75 -10.26 15.49 -8.66
C GLY A 75 -10.19 15.47 -7.14
N LEU A 76 -11.22 16.03 -6.50
CA LEU A 76 -11.35 16.15 -5.04
C LEU A 76 -11.40 14.81 -4.31
N GLY A 77 -11.74 13.72 -5.00
CA GLY A 77 -11.71 12.37 -4.43
C GLY A 77 -10.31 11.76 -4.30
N ASN A 78 -9.28 12.38 -4.88
CA ASN A 78 -7.93 11.85 -4.81
C ASN A 78 -7.38 11.92 -3.37
N LEU A 79 -6.87 10.80 -2.87
CA LEU A 79 -6.38 10.69 -1.49
C LEU A 79 -5.18 11.61 -1.21
N VAL A 80 -4.40 12.02 -2.22
CA VAL A 80 -3.31 13.01 -2.06
C VAL A 80 -3.91 14.36 -1.69
N VAL A 81 -4.93 14.82 -2.40
CA VAL A 81 -5.61 16.08 -2.11
C VAL A 81 -6.22 16.05 -0.72
N ARG A 82 -6.99 14.99 -0.41
CA ARG A 82 -7.60 14.80 0.91
C ARG A 82 -6.57 14.74 2.04
N ALA A 83 -5.40 14.13 1.82
CA ALA A 83 -4.33 14.08 2.80
C ALA A 83 -3.76 15.47 3.09
N ILE A 84 -3.57 16.29 2.05
CA ILE A 84 -3.08 17.66 2.20
C ILE A 84 -4.12 18.54 2.89
N GLU A 85 -5.41 18.41 2.51
CA GLU A 85 -6.53 19.10 3.16
C GLU A 85 -6.65 18.74 4.65
N ALA A 86 -6.43 17.47 4.99
CA ALA A 86 -6.53 17.02 6.39
C ALA A 86 -5.35 17.51 7.25
N ILE A 87 -4.13 17.52 6.73
CA ILE A 87 -2.95 17.88 7.52
C ILE A 87 -2.68 19.38 7.56
N GLY A 88 -3.07 20.12 6.52
CA GLY A 88 -2.80 21.57 6.42
C GLY A 88 -3.23 22.36 7.66
N PRO A 89 -4.50 22.28 8.11
CA PRO A 89 -4.98 22.92 9.34
C PRO A 89 -4.24 22.47 10.60
N GLU A 90 -3.92 21.18 10.71
CA GLU A 90 -3.24 20.60 11.87
C GLU A 90 -1.84 21.19 12.11
N ILE A 91 -1.17 21.57 11.03
CA ILE A 91 0.17 22.19 11.08
C ILE A 91 0.13 23.71 10.88
N GLY A 92 -1.06 24.31 10.89
CA GLY A 92 -1.25 25.76 10.72
C GLY A 92 -0.69 26.30 9.41
N PHE A 93 -0.73 25.49 8.33
CA PHE A 93 -0.21 25.91 7.03
C PHE A 93 -1.22 26.77 6.27
N HIS A 94 -0.75 27.92 5.77
CA HIS A 94 -1.46 28.80 4.86
C HIS A 94 -0.61 29.04 3.60
N GLY A 95 -1.26 29.10 2.44
CA GLY A 95 -0.59 29.33 1.15
C GLY A 95 -1.00 28.31 0.10
N SER A 96 -0.15 28.10 -0.91
CA SER A 96 -0.42 27.16 -2.00
C SER A 96 0.47 25.93 -1.93
N VAL A 97 -0.13 24.78 -2.27
CA VAL A 97 0.53 23.47 -2.41
C VAL A 97 0.39 23.01 -3.86
N GLY A 98 1.51 22.75 -4.52
CA GLY A 98 1.53 22.12 -5.85
C GLY A 98 2.00 20.70 -5.75
N VAL A 99 1.29 19.77 -6.39
CA VAL A 99 1.66 18.35 -6.46
C VAL A 99 1.63 17.86 -7.89
N HIS A 100 2.67 17.16 -8.31
CA HIS A 100 2.66 16.32 -9.50
C HIS A 100 2.80 14.86 -9.08
N LEU A 101 1.81 14.02 -9.42
CA LEU A 101 1.77 12.59 -9.13
C LEU A 101 2.12 11.79 -10.39
N GLU A 102 3.23 11.07 -10.35
CA GLU A 102 3.64 10.08 -11.36
C GLU A 102 3.22 8.68 -10.91
N LYS A 103 2.13 8.14 -11.46
CA LYS A 103 1.60 6.80 -11.16
C LYS A 103 2.33 5.72 -11.94
N LYS A 104 2.80 4.70 -11.21
CA LYS A 104 3.37 3.44 -11.72
C LYS A 104 2.74 2.21 -11.08
N ILE A 105 2.23 2.36 -9.84
CA ILE A 105 1.50 1.30 -9.17
C ILE A 105 0.13 1.15 -9.84
N PRO A 106 -0.23 -0.04 -10.36
CA PRO A 106 -1.54 -0.26 -10.97
C PRO A 106 -2.69 0.10 -10.02
N VAL A 107 -3.62 0.90 -10.52
CA VAL A 107 -4.75 1.44 -9.74
C VAL A 107 -5.77 0.35 -9.45
N ALA A 108 -6.32 0.31 -8.23
CA ALA A 108 -7.36 -0.63 -7.78
C ALA A 108 -6.99 -2.12 -8.01
N ARG A 109 -5.73 -2.49 -7.69
CA ARG A 109 -5.21 -3.86 -7.85
C ARG A 109 -4.75 -4.51 -6.54
N GLY A 110 -5.16 -3.98 -5.39
CA GLY A 110 -4.80 -4.53 -4.08
C GLY A 110 -3.39 -4.20 -3.60
N LEU A 111 -2.66 -3.32 -4.30
CA LEU A 111 -1.26 -2.96 -4.02
C LEU A 111 -1.11 -1.72 -3.11
N GLY A 112 -2.20 -1.12 -2.67
CA GLY A 112 -2.20 0.01 -1.73
C GLY A 112 -1.69 1.34 -2.28
N GLY A 113 -1.62 1.52 -3.63
CA GLY A 113 -1.02 2.69 -4.27
C GLY A 113 -1.62 4.02 -3.80
N GLY A 114 -2.95 4.18 -3.81
CA GLY A 114 -3.59 5.42 -3.36
C GLY A 114 -3.36 5.74 -1.89
N SER A 115 -3.36 4.71 -1.02
CA SER A 115 -3.06 4.86 0.41
C SER A 115 -1.59 5.24 0.64
N SER A 116 -0.68 4.70 -0.17
CA SER A 116 0.74 5.07 -0.16
C SER A 116 0.95 6.51 -0.62
N ASP A 117 0.23 6.95 -1.67
CA ASP A 117 0.28 8.33 -2.15
C ASP A 117 -0.20 9.30 -1.06
N ALA A 118 -1.29 8.96 -0.35
CA ALA A 118 -1.79 9.76 0.77
C ALA A 118 -0.76 9.87 1.91
N ALA A 119 -0.16 8.76 2.34
CA ALA A 119 0.88 8.78 3.36
C ALA A 119 2.11 9.58 2.92
N ALA A 120 2.51 9.46 1.64
CA ALA A 120 3.59 10.25 1.07
C ALA A 120 3.26 11.76 1.06
N ALA A 121 2.00 12.13 0.83
CA ALA A 121 1.55 13.51 0.90
C ALA A 121 1.58 14.05 2.34
N LEU A 122 1.13 13.29 3.34
CA LEU A 122 1.22 13.66 4.76
C LEU A 122 2.68 13.92 5.16
N ILE A 123 3.57 12.97 4.88
CA ILE A 123 5.01 13.07 5.16
C ILE A 123 5.63 14.25 4.39
N GLY A 124 5.24 14.43 3.13
CA GLY A 124 5.70 15.52 2.28
C GLY A 124 5.38 16.89 2.87
N MET A 125 4.16 17.09 3.37
CA MET A 125 3.73 18.33 4.01
C MET A 125 4.54 18.63 5.28
N LEU A 126 4.69 17.64 6.18
CA LEU A 126 5.50 17.80 7.40
C LEU A 126 6.94 18.20 7.07
N ARG A 127 7.55 17.54 6.08
CA ARG A 127 8.93 17.84 5.66
C ARG A 127 9.09 19.20 4.99
N LEU A 128 8.13 19.62 4.16
CA LEU A 128 8.19 20.92 3.46
C LEU A 128 8.02 22.09 4.41
N THR A 129 7.10 21.97 5.36
CA THR A 129 6.85 23.00 6.36
C THR A 129 7.91 23.00 7.46
N GLY A 130 8.51 21.84 7.75
CA GLY A 130 9.36 21.63 8.92
C GLY A 130 8.55 21.50 10.20
N SER A 131 7.25 21.18 10.07
CA SER A 131 6.35 20.97 11.20
C SER A 131 6.47 19.56 11.72
N GLU A 132 6.21 19.40 13.01
CA GLU A 132 6.08 18.10 13.69
C GLU A 132 4.64 17.89 14.13
N LEU A 133 4.17 16.65 14.07
CA LEU A 133 2.87 16.25 14.57
C LEU A 133 3.05 14.98 15.43
N PRO A 134 2.43 14.91 16.63
CA PRO A 134 2.49 13.70 17.45
C PRO A 134 2.02 12.48 16.65
N LEU A 135 2.76 11.37 16.75
CA LEU A 135 2.47 10.16 15.98
C LEU A 135 1.01 9.67 16.14
N PRO A 136 0.41 9.66 17.36
CA PRO A 136 -0.99 9.28 17.52
C PRO A 136 -1.93 10.12 16.64
N ARG A 137 -1.70 11.47 16.60
CA ARG A 137 -2.53 12.36 15.79
C ARG A 137 -2.34 12.11 14.29
N LEU A 138 -1.12 11.90 13.86
CA LEU A 138 -0.82 11.55 12.46
C LEU A 138 -1.48 10.20 12.06
N MET A 139 -1.50 9.22 12.97
CA MET A 139 -2.17 7.93 12.76
C MET A 139 -3.70 8.09 12.65
N GLU A 140 -4.31 8.95 13.47
CA GLU A 140 -5.75 9.26 13.37
C GLU A 140 -6.10 9.85 12.01
N ILE A 141 -5.34 10.85 11.55
CA ILE A 141 -5.51 11.45 10.22
C ILE A 141 -5.35 10.38 9.13
N ALA A 142 -4.32 9.58 9.21
CA ALA A 142 -4.05 8.52 8.25
C ALA A 142 -5.20 7.48 8.19
N ALA A 143 -5.70 7.02 9.35
CA ALA A 143 -6.82 6.08 9.43
C ALA A 143 -8.13 6.67 8.89
N GLY A 144 -8.33 7.98 9.04
CA GLY A 144 -9.47 8.71 8.47
C GLY A 144 -9.44 8.82 6.95
N LEU A 145 -8.26 8.72 6.33
CA LEU A 145 -8.08 8.71 4.88
C LEU A 145 -8.33 7.33 4.26
N GLY A 146 -7.94 6.27 4.97
CA GLY A 146 -8.13 4.90 4.54
C GLY A 146 -7.38 3.88 5.40
N ALA A 147 -7.90 2.66 5.48
CA ALA A 147 -7.38 1.62 6.38
C ALA A 147 -5.91 1.23 6.13
N ASP A 148 -5.44 1.28 4.88
CA ASP A 148 -4.05 0.95 4.56
C ASP A 148 -3.09 2.15 4.77
N VAL A 149 -3.58 3.40 4.94
CA VAL A 149 -2.72 4.60 5.02
C VAL A 149 -1.79 4.57 6.22
N PRO A 150 -2.25 4.16 7.44
CA PRO A 150 -1.39 4.07 8.61
C PRO A 150 -0.16 3.18 8.42
N PHE A 151 -0.29 2.08 7.69
CA PHE A 151 0.84 1.19 7.39
C PHE A 151 1.99 1.92 6.68
N PHE A 152 1.67 2.82 5.76
CA PHE A 152 2.67 3.54 4.97
C PHE A 152 3.37 4.67 5.74
N LEU A 153 2.98 4.96 6.98
CA LEU A 153 3.77 5.79 7.87
C LEU A 153 4.97 5.02 8.46
N PHE A 154 4.85 3.69 8.58
CA PHE A 154 5.91 2.82 9.11
C PHE A 154 6.72 2.13 8.00
N GLY A 155 6.03 1.57 7.01
CA GLY A 155 6.65 0.74 5.98
C GLY A 155 7.31 -0.54 6.52
N GLY A 156 8.15 -1.17 5.69
CA GLY A 156 8.80 -2.43 6.04
C GLY A 156 7.81 -3.58 6.12
N ARG A 157 7.88 -4.36 7.20
CA ARG A 157 6.97 -5.45 7.51
C ARG A 157 6.17 -5.11 8.77
N ALA A 158 4.86 -5.33 8.75
CA ALA A 158 4.01 -5.06 9.89
C ALA A 158 2.81 -6.01 9.94
N LEU A 159 2.38 -6.35 11.16
CA LEU A 159 1.06 -6.91 11.44
C LEU A 159 0.05 -5.76 11.43
N ALA A 160 -1.07 -5.95 10.77
CA ALA A 160 -2.22 -5.07 10.88
C ALA A 160 -3.45 -5.85 11.30
N VAL A 161 -4.22 -5.30 12.21
CA VAL A 161 -5.44 -5.88 12.77
C VAL A 161 -6.58 -4.86 12.70
N ASN A 162 -7.73 -5.21 13.26
CA ASN A 162 -8.94 -4.39 13.22
C ASN A 162 -9.44 -4.27 11.76
N ARG A 163 -9.60 -3.08 11.21
CA ARG A 163 -9.89 -2.85 9.78
C ARG A 163 -8.64 -2.90 8.90
N GLY A 164 -7.47 -3.20 9.46
CA GLY A 164 -6.17 -3.10 8.82
C GLY A 164 -5.44 -1.78 9.15
N ASP A 165 -6.00 -0.97 10.04
CA ASP A 165 -5.53 0.36 10.41
C ASP A 165 -4.75 0.40 11.75
N GLU A 166 -4.80 -0.67 12.53
CA GLU A 166 -4.01 -0.83 13.75
C GLU A 166 -2.73 -1.59 13.43
N ILE A 167 -1.59 -0.88 13.46
CA ILE A 167 -0.32 -1.33 12.90
C ILE A 167 0.69 -1.67 13.99
N TYR A 168 1.24 -2.89 13.91
CA TYR A 168 2.31 -3.38 14.77
C TYR A 168 3.54 -3.71 13.91
N PRO A 169 4.58 -2.86 13.95
CA PRO A 169 5.82 -3.12 13.24
C PRO A 169 6.43 -4.48 13.62
N LEU A 170 6.84 -5.26 12.63
CA LEU A 170 7.53 -6.53 12.79
C LEU A 170 8.98 -6.41 12.34
N ASP A 171 9.81 -7.36 12.76
CA ASP A 171 11.16 -7.50 12.23
C ASP A 171 11.13 -7.72 10.71
N ASP A 172 12.07 -7.10 10.03
CA ASP A 172 12.21 -7.25 8.60
C ASP A 172 12.62 -8.69 8.25
N GLY A 173 11.91 -9.27 7.30
CA GLY A 173 12.26 -10.56 6.74
C GLY A 173 13.46 -10.48 5.79
N PRO A 174 13.96 -11.63 5.32
CA PRO A 174 15.03 -11.66 4.34
C PRO A 174 14.57 -10.97 3.04
N LYS A 175 15.52 -10.31 2.37
CA LYS A 175 15.28 -9.69 1.06
C LYS A 175 14.81 -10.74 0.06
N ARG A 176 13.71 -10.47 -0.64
CA ARG A 176 13.10 -11.33 -1.66
C ARG A 176 12.87 -10.54 -2.95
N THR A 177 12.91 -11.25 -4.07
CA THR A 177 12.46 -10.71 -5.35
C THR A 177 10.99 -11.07 -5.52
N ILE A 178 10.18 -10.09 -5.88
CA ILE A 178 8.74 -10.24 -6.09
C ILE A 178 8.43 -10.02 -7.56
N VAL A 179 7.69 -10.93 -8.18
CA VAL A 179 7.06 -10.71 -9.47
C VAL A 179 5.60 -10.35 -9.20
N VAL A 180 5.20 -9.15 -9.58
CA VAL A 180 3.80 -8.71 -9.53
C VAL A 180 3.25 -8.79 -10.95
N VAL A 181 2.14 -9.50 -11.12
CA VAL A 181 1.40 -9.60 -12.39
C VAL A 181 0.05 -8.92 -12.18
N SER A 182 -0.21 -7.87 -12.94
CA SER A 182 -1.46 -7.11 -12.89
C SER A 182 -2.18 -7.24 -14.25
N PRO A 183 -3.21 -8.08 -14.35
CA PRO A 183 -4.00 -8.22 -15.56
C PRO A 183 -4.63 -6.88 -15.94
N ARG A 184 -4.60 -6.55 -17.25
CA ARG A 184 -5.12 -5.27 -17.74
C ARG A 184 -6.64 -5.26 -17.81
N ASP A 185 -7.22 -6.40 -18.12
CA ASP A 185 -8.64 -6.64 -18.41
C ASP A 185 -9.48 -7.04 -17.19
N ILE A 186 -8.85 -7.38 -16.05
CA ILE A 186 -9.55 -7.84 -14.86
C ILE A 186 -9.45 -6.77 -13.76
N GLY A 187 -10.58 -6.18 -13.40
CA GLY A 187 -10.74 -5.32 -12.23
C GLY A 187 -11.56 -6.03 -11.16
N VAL A 188 -11.13 -5.95 -9.91
CA VAL A 188 -11.89 -6.44 -8.76
C VAL A 188 -12.12 -5.28 -7.81
N SER A 189 -13.38 -4.90 -7.60
CA SER A 189 -13.69 -3.90 -6.59
C SER A 189 -13.52 -4.51 -5.19
N THR A 190 -12.92 -3.76 -4.28
CA THR A 190 -12.77 -4.21 -2.88
C THR A 190 -14.12 -4.54 -2.27
N LYS A 191 -15.16 -3.75 -2.55
CA LYS A 191 -16.53 -3.97 -2.08
C LYS A 191 -17.08 -5.33 -2.54
N ASP A 192 -16.91 -5.64 -3.82
CA ASP A 192 -17.40 -6.91 -4.38
C ASP A 192 -16.65 -8.11 -3.79
N ALA A 193 -15.32 -8.00 -3.66
CA ALA A 193 -14.50 -9.04 -3.05
C ALA A 193 -14.97 -9.37 -1.62
N TYR A 194 -15.25 -8.35 -0.81
CA TYR A 194 -15.81 -8.54 0.54
C TYR A 194 -17.21 -9.14 0.53
N GLN A 195 -18.08 -8.73 -0.39
CA GLN A 195 -19.42 -9.32 -0.53
C GLN A 195 -19.34 -10.82 -0.88
N TRP A 196 -18.46 -11.18 -1.82
CA TRP A 196 -18.26 -12.58 -2.21
C TRP A 196 -17.71 -13.41 -1.06
N LEU A 197 -16.72 -12.88 -0.34
CA LEU A 197 -16.14 -13.56 0.81
C LEU A 197 -17.15 -13.74 1.95
N SER A 198 -17.98 -12.71 2.24
CA SER A 198 -19.00 -12.78 3.29
C SER A 198 -20.02 -13.88 3.04
N ALA A 199 -20.41 -14.08 1.77
CA ALA A 199 -21.30 -15.17 1.38
C ALA A 199 -20.69 -16.56 1.59
N GLU A 200 -19.37 -16.70 1.54
CA GLU A 200 -18.66 -17.95 1.84
C GLU A 200 -18.40 -18.13 3.34
N LEU A 201 -18.05 -17.06 4.07
CA LEU A 201 -17.80 -17.11 5.53
C LEU A 201 -19.02 -17.56 6.32
N THR A 202 -20.24 -17.22 5.88
CA THR A 202 -21.49 -17.67 6.50
C THR A 202 -21.66 -19.20 6.41
N ARG A 203 -20.96 -19.86 5.49
CA ARG A 203 -20.97 -21.33 5.30
C ARG A 203 -19.84 -22.06 6.05
N LEU A 204 -18.80 -21.34 6.46
CA LEU A 204 -17.60 -21.90 7.06
C LEU A 204 -17.30 -21.18 8.37
N SER A 205 -17.84 -21.67 9.50
CA SER A 205 -17.42 -21.21 10.82
C SER A 205 -15.96 -21.67 11.09
N LYS A 206 -14.99 -20.88 10.65
CA LYS A 206 -13.60 -21.10 11.01
C LYS A 206 -13.40 -20.65 12.47
N PRO A 207 -12.89 -21.49 13.37
CA PRO A 207 -12.57 -21.05 14.71
C PRO A 207 -11.52 -19.93 14.64
N ASN A 208 -11.85 -18.77 15.26
CA ASN A 208 -10.93 -17.64 15.38
C ASN A 208 -9.79 -18.00 16.36
N ARG A 209 -8.77 -18.70 15.88
CA ARG A 209 -7.66 -19.16 16.71
C ARG A 209 -6.47 -18.24 16.55
N ILE A 210 -6.31 -17.33 17.50
CA ILE A 210 -5.19 -16.38 17.53
C ILE A 210 -3.82 -17.10 17.61
N TRP A 211 -3.74 -18.25 18.26
CA TRP A 211 -2.51 -19.02 18.39
C TRP A 211 -2.02 -19.60 17.04
N GLY A 212 -2.92 -19.87 16.09
CA GLY A 212 -2.55 -20.25 14.72
C GLY A 212 -2.00 -19.09 13.88
N PHE A 213 -2.12 -17.89 14.39
CA PHE A 213 -1.60 -16.66 13.81
C PHE A 213 -0.60 -15.98 14.79
N CYS A 214 0.43 -16.69 15.17
CA CYS A 214 1.48 -16.08 15.96
C CYS A 214 2.40 -15.26 15.04
N ALA A 215 2.53 -13.96 15.28
CA ALA A 215 3.40 -13.07 14.52
C ALA A 215 4.86 -13.57 14.49
N LEU A 216 5.32 -14.23 15.57
CA LEU A 216 6.64 -14.86 15.64
C LEU A 216 6.72 -16.11 14.74
N CYS A 217 5.66 -16.89 14.63
CA CYS A 217 5.61 -18.01 13.69
C CYS A 217 5.63 -17.51 12.24
N TRP A 218 4.94 -16.41 11.97
CA TRP A 218 4.93 -15.74 10.66
C TRP A 218 6.29 -15.18 10.25
N SER A 219 7.09 -14.72 11.21
CA SER A 219 8.45 -14.25 10.91
C SER A 219 9.35 -15.35 10.36
N ARG A 220 9.06 -16.60 10.66
CA ARG A 220 9.85 -17.80 10.27
C ARG A 220 9.23 -18.61 9.13
N GLN A 221 7.92 -18.49 8.89
CA GLN A 221 7.23 -19.22 7.82
C GLN A 221 7.10 -18.35 6.57
N GLU A 222 7.55 -18.86 5.45
CA GLU A 222 7.42 -18.22 4.13
C GLU A 222 6.09 -18.58 3.44
N THR A 223 5.08 -19.07 4.18
CA THR A 223 3.76 -19.38 3.62
C THR A 223 2.95 -18.11 3.45
N VAL A 224 2.43 -17.92 2.25
CA VAL A 224 1.54 -16.80 1.90
C VAL A 224 0.11 -17.31 1.81
N SER A 225 -0.85 -16.59 2.38
CA SER A 225 -2.27 -16.94 2.34
C SER A 225 -3.14 -15.70 2.20
N ASN A 226 -4.26 -15.83 1.48
CA ASN A 226 -5.21 -14.76 1.32
C ASN A 226 -6.63 -15.32 1.22
N ASP A 227 -7.50 -14.97 2.16
CA ASP A 227 -8.88 -15.47 2.23
C ASP A 227 -9.73 -15.04 1.02
N PHE A 228 -9.34 -13.96 0.31
CA PHE A 228 -10.03 -13.56 -0.93
C PHE A 228 -9.78 -14.50 -2.11
N GLU A 229 -8.77 -15.37 -2.07
CA GLU A 229 -8.42 -16.23 -3.21
C GLU A 229 -9.58 -17.16 -3.62
N GLY A 230 -10.26 -17.76 -2.67
CA GLY A 230 -11.41 -18.63 -2.95
C GLY A 230 -12.46 -17.93 -3.82
N PRO A 231 -13.12 -16.91 -3.29
CA PRO A 231 -14.20 -16.21 -3.97
C PRO A 231 -13.77 -15.46 -5.23
N VAL A 232 -12.58 -14.87 -5.25
CA VAL A 232 -12.07 -14.10 -6.39
C VAL A 232 -11.65 -15.05 -7.52
N PHE A 233 -10.93 -16.13 -7.23
CA PHE A 233 -10.50 -17.09 -8.25
C PHE A 233 -11.65 -17.90 -8.85
N SER A 234 -12.75 -18.09 -8.12
CA SER A 234 -13.95 -18.72 -8.64
C SER A 234 -14.61 -17.87 -9.73
N ARG A 235 -14.54 -16.55 -9.61
CA ARG A 235 -15.12 -15.59 -10.55
C ARG A 235 -14.17 -15.16 -11.67
N HIS A 236 -12.87 -15.19 -11.37
CA HIS A 236 -11.80 -14.82 -12.28
C HIS A 236 -10.74 -15.94 -12.33
N PRO A 237 -11.01 -17.08 -13.02
CA PRO A 237 -10.12 -18.24 -13.05
C PRO A 237 -8.70 -17.91 -13.55
N ARG A 238 -8.56 -16.93 -14.45
CA ARG A 238 -7.26 -16.45 -14.95
C ARG A 238 -6.32 -15.99 -13.82
N LEU A 239 -6.83 -15.42 -12.74
CA LEU A 239 -5.99 -15.02 -11.61
C LEU A 239 -5.38 -16.23 -10.89
N ARG A 240 -6.12 -17.33 -10.81
CA ARG A 240 -5.60 -18.62 -10.33
C ARG A 240 -4.53 -19.17 -11.26
N GLU A 241 -4.76 -19.10 -12.58
CA GLU A 241 -3.77 -19.55 -13.59
C GLU A 241 -2.47 -18.77 -13.48
N ILE A 242 -2.54 -17.45 -13.26
CA ILE A 242 -1.36 -16.60 -13.04
C ILE A 242 -0.62 -17.04 -11.77
N ARG A 243 -1.32 -17.23 -10.64
CA ARG A 243 -0.73 -17.72 -9.39
C ARG A 243 -0.01 -19.06 -9.59
N ASP A 244 -0.71 -20.02 -10.17
CA ASP A 244 -0.18 -21.36 -10.41
C ASP A 244 0.97 -21.33 -11.43
N GLY A 245 0.89 -20.43 -12.41
CA GLY A 245 1.94 -20.16 -13.37
C GLY A 245 3.22 -19.62 -12.73
N LEU A 246 3.11 -18.74 -11.74
CA LEU A 246 4.25 -18.26 -10.96
C LEU A 246 4.88 -19.38 -10.11
N LEU A 247 4.05 -20.20 -9.44
CA LEU A 247 4.52 -21.36 -8.66
C LEU A 247 5.26 -22.38 -9.55
N LYS A 248 4.68 -22.77 -10.69
CA LYS A 248 5.31 -23.68 -11.66
C LYS A 248 6.66 -23.16 -12.19
N ARG A 249 6.89 -21.85 -12.14
CA ARG A 249 8.16 -21.20 -12.56
C ARG A 249 9.11 -20.92 -11.41
N GLY A 250 8.83 -21.50 -10.24
CA GLY A 250 9.74 -21.53 -9.09
C GLY A 250 9.58 -20.38 -8.13
N ALA A 251 8.41 -19.72 -8.09
CA ALA A 251 8.07 -18.94 -6.94
C ALA A 251 7.96 -19.85 -5.70
N ALA A 252 8.61 -19.48 -4.62
CA ALA A 252 8.49 -20.20 -3.33
C ALA A 252 7.06 -20.10 -2.79
N ASN A 253 6.39 -18.98 -3.07
CA ASN A 253 4.99 -18.72 -2.77
C ASN A 253 4.40 -17.77 -3.81
N ALA A 254 3.09 -17.84 -4.02
CA ALA A 254 2.36 -16.90 -4.85
C ALA A 254 0.94 -16.72 -4.30
N ALA A 255 0.42 -15.49 -4.37
CA ALA A 255 -0.92 -15.17 -3.89
C ALA A 255 -1.52 -13.95 -4.58
N LEU A 256 -2.82 -13.76 -4.32
CA LEU A 256 -3.54 -12.54 -4.65
C LEU A 256 -3.06 -11.38 -3.78
N ALA A 257 -2.88 -10.19 -4.34
CA ALA A 257 -2.56 -8.98 -3.59
C ALA A 257 -3.84 -8.32 -3.05
N GLY A 258 -3.99 -8.25 -1.73
CA GLY A 258 -5.19 -7.68 -1.10
C GLY A 258 -6.47 -8.34 -1.63
N SER A 259 -7.46 -7.54 -2.00
CA SER A 259 -8.69 -7.99 -2.66
C SER A 259 -8.54 -8.28 -4.16
N GLY A 260 -7.36 -8.10 -4.72
CA GLY A 260 -7.05 -8.31 -6.13
C GLY A 260 -7.15 -6.99 -6.95
N SER A 261 -6.99 -7.08 -8.24
CA SER A 261 -6.75 -8.27 -9.10
C SER A 261 -5.27 -8.63 -9.31
N ALA A 262 -4.30 -7.86 -8.79
CA ALA A 262 -2.90 -8.23 -8.95
C ALA A 262 -2.60 -9.54 -8.21
N VAL A 263 -1.71 -10.33 -8.80
CA VAL A 263 -1.17 -11.57 -8.22
C VAL A 263 0.34 -11.40 -8.10
N PHE A 264 0.92 -11.87 -7.00
CA PHE A 264 2.37 -11.80 -6.82
C PHE A 264 2.98 -13.16 -6.53
N GLY A 265 4.25 -13.31 -6.93
CA GLY A 265 5.07 -14.47 -6.61
C GLY A 265 6.34 -14.05 -5.89
N VAL A 266 6.73 -14.81 -4.86
CA VAL A 266 7.92 -14.59 -4.04
C VAL A 266 9.05 -15.50 -4.53
N PHE A 267 10.17 -14.93 -4.91
CA PHE A 267 11.33 -15.66 -5.42
C PHE A 267 12.56 -15.43 -4.55
N ARG A 268 13.32 -16.51 -4.34
CA ARG A 268 14.65 -16.44 -3.69
C ARG A 268 15.74 -16.05 -4.70
N ASN A 269 15.55 -16.44 -5.97
CA ASN A 269 16.52 -16.20 -7.03
C ASN A 269 16.02 -15.12 -8.03
N PRO A 270 16.70 -13.95 -8.11
CA PRO A 270 16.30 -12.87 -9.00
C PRO A 270 16.30 -13.23 -10.49
N ALA A 271 17.21 -14.11 -10.94
CA ALA A 271 17.26 -14.53 -12.34
C ALA A 271 16.04 -15.41 -12.70
N GLN A 272 15.60 -16.26 -11.77
CA GLN A 272 14.40 -17.07 -11.93
C GLN A 272 13.14 -16.18 -11.96
N ALA A 273 13.05 -15.16 -11.10
CA ALA A 273 11.98 -14.19 -11.11
C ALA A 273 11.86 -13.48 -12.47
N ARG A 274 12.99 -13.00 -13.03
CA ARG A 274 13.01 -12.36 -14.35
C ARG A 274 12.58 -13.30 -15.47
N ARG A 275 12.93 -14.59 -15.41
CA ARG A 275 12.44 -15.59 -16.39
C ARG A 275 10.94 -15.83 -16.25
N ALA A 276 10.44 -15.95 -15.00
CA ALA A 276 9.04 -16.16 -14.72
C ALA A 276 8.17 -14.98 -15.22
N ALA A 277 8.64 -13.75 -15.05
CA ALA A 277 7.95 -12.53 -15.48
C ALA A 277 7.65 -12.51 -16.98
N ARG A 278 8.53 -13.09 -17.82
CA ARG A 278 8.35 -13.13 -19.28
C ARG A 278 7.20 -14.03 -19.74
N ALA A 279 6.62 -14.81 -18.86
CA ALA A 279 5.52 -15.72 -19.18
C ALA A 279 4.15 -15.04 -19.23
N PHE A 280 4.07 -13.75 -18.90
CA PHE A 280 2.84 -12.97 -18.82
C PHE A 280 2.92 -11.71 -19.71
N PRO A 281 3.13 -11.85 -21.05
CA PRO A 281 3.40 -10.71 -21.93
C PRO A 281 2.19 -9.80 -22.14
N GLU A 282 0.99 -10.30 -21.91
CA GLU A 282 -0.27 -9.55 -22.08
C GLU A 282 -0.60 -8.68 -20.85
N ASP A 283 0.05 -8.95 -19.72
CA ASP A 283 -0.21 -8.30 -18.44
C ASP A 283 0.82 -7.18 -18.14
N SER A 284 0.50 -6.32 -17.20
CA SER A 284 1.50 -5.43 -16.62
C SER A 284 2.31 -6.20 -15.58
N VAL A 285 3.61 -6.40 -15.84
CA VAL A 285 4.48 -7.22 -15.00
C VAL A 285 5.62 -6.40 -14.42
N PHE A 286 5.83 -6.53 -13.10
CA PHE A 286 6.88 -5.82 -12.38
C PHE A 286 7.76 -6.84 -11.64
N VAL A 287 9.08 -6.70 -11.80
CA VAL A 287 10.07 -7.46 -11.02
C VAL A 287 10.71 -6.51 -10.04
N VAL A 288 10.38 -6.68 -8.77
CA VAL A 288 10.70 -5.75 -7.69
C VAL A 288 11.25 -6.49 -6.47
N GLU A 289 11.60 -5.79 -5.41
CA GLU A 289 12.17 -6.36 -4.19
C GLU A 289 11.36 -5.96 -2.96
N THR A 290 11.40 -6.79 -1.91
CA THR A 290 10.92 -6.38 -0.59
C THR A 290 11.83 -5.29 -0.02
N LEU A 291 11.23 -4.32 0.67
CA LEU A 291 11.95 -3.25 1.36
C LEU A 291 11.93 -3.49 2.86
N SER A 292 13.10 -3.35 3.50
CA SER A 292 13.19 -3.22 4.96
C SER A 292 12.64 -1.87 5.41
N ARG A 293 12.22 -1.76 6.68
CA ARG A 293 11.76 -0.49 7.25
C ARG A 293 12.82 0.60 7.14
N GLU A 294 14.09 0.26 7.39
CA GLU A 294 15.19 1.20 7.26
C GLU A 294 15.34 1.74 5.83
N LYS A 295 15.29 0.85 4.82
CA LYS A 295 15.38 1.27 3.40
C LYS A 295 14.18 2.09 2.97
N TYR A 296 12.99 1.71 3.43
CA TYR A 296 11.76 2.44 3.20
C TYR A 296 11.85 3.86 3.79
N GLY A 297 12.16 3.98 5.07
CA GLY A 297 12.28 5.26 5.77
C GLY A 297 13.33 6.16 5.14
N ARG A 298 14.51 5.62 4.80
CA ARG A 298 15.55 6.37 4.10
C ARG A 298 15.08 6.90 2.75
N ALA A 299 14.34 6.09 1.99
CA ALA A 299 13.82 6.48 0.66
C ALA A 299 12.70 7.51 0.74
N MET A 300 11.86 7.44 1.79
CA MET A 300 10.82 8.43 2.11
C MET A 300 11.40 9.70 2.73
N GLY A 301 12.63 9.66 3.25
CA GLY A 301 13.20 10.70 4.11
C GLY A 301 12.39 10.90 5.38
N TRP A 302 11.86 9.80 5.93
CA TRP A 302 10.98 9.75 7.08
C TRP A 302 11.28 8.51 7.92
N SER A 303 11.30 8.66 9.22
CA SER A 303 11.32 7.52 10.14
C SER A 303 10.40 7.84 11.32
N VAL A 304 9.57 6.89 11.68
CA VAL A 304 8.93 6.93 12.99
C VAL A 304 10.03 6.59 13.98
N ALA A 305 10.41 7.57 14.79
CA ALA A 305 11.36 7.31 15.88
C ALA A 305 10.76 6.23 16.78
N GLY A 306 11.52 5.13 16.97
CA GLY A 306 11.16 4.07 17.90
C GLY A 306 11.38 4.51 19.34
#